data_1494577d8a9f7f3eed269fd3e6de60d3
#
_entry.id   1494577d8a9f7f3eed269fd3e6de60d3
#
_cell.length_a   1.000
_cell.length_b   1.000
_cell.length_c   1.000
_cell.angle_alpha   90.00
_cell.angle_beta   90.00
_cell.angle_gamma   90.00
#
_symmetry.space_group_name_H-M   'P 1'
#
loop_
_entity.id
_entity.type
_entity.pdbx_description
1 polymer ?
#
loop_
_entity_poly.entity_id
_entity_poly.type
_entity_poly.pdbx_seq_one_letter_code
_entity_poly.pdbx_strand_id
1 'polypeptide(L)'
;MKKEKIHLDLIYLLMIGLLSCETIPPGAVAVSPFYKDKYLGKWYEIARLDFRFERGLSNTTAEYSMNENGTIKVVNRGYNAEKGSRSEVTGKAKFVGAEDVGMLKVSFFGPFYAGYNVIAIDENYRYALVCGKSLDYLWILSREVTIPDEIKASYLKKAEEIGFKTGALVWVSHDRED
;
A
#
# COMPACT_ATOMS: atom_id res chain seq x y z
N MET A 1 8.24 59.41 -22.66
CA MET A 1 9.03 58.21 -22.24
C MET A 1 8.19 57.39 -21.27
N LYS A 2 7.45 56.41 -21.78
CA LYS A 2 6.74 55.39 -20.94
C LYS A 2 7.51 54.11 -21.13
N LYS A 3 8.30 53.72 -20.13
CA LYS A 3 9.02 52.44 -20.09
C LYS A 3 8.25 51.45 -19.21
N GLU A 4 7.81 50.41 -19.83
CA GLU A 4 7.88 49.00 -19.42
C GLU A 4 7.73 48.65 -17.93
N LYS A 5 6.51 48.25 -17.55
CA LYS A 5 6.17 47.54 -16.32
C LYS A 5 5.35 46.26 -16.56
N ILE A 6 5.50 45.61 -17.72
CA ILE A 6 4.61 44.49 -18.12
C ILE A 6 5.29 43.11 -17.99
N HIS A 7 6.57 43.00 -17.61
CA HIS A 7 7.25 41.70 -17.63
C HIS A 7 7.47 41.02 -16.26
N LEU A 8 7.07 41.63 -15.15
CA LEU A 8 7.32 41.03 -13.82
C LEU A 8 6.14 40.22 -13.30
N ASP A 9 4.91 40.50 -13.75
CA ASP A 9 3.71 39.82 -13.25
C ASP A 9 3.46 38.47 -13.94
N LEU A 10 4.10 38.20 -15.08
CA LEU A 10 3.92 36.94 -15.81
C LEU A 10 4.80 35.78 -15.27
N ILE A 11 5.86 36.11 -14.51
CA ILE A 11 6.79 35.11 -13.94
C ILE A 11 6.24 34.55 -12.61
N TYR A 12 5.41 35.30 -11.90
CA TYR A 12 4.80 34.84 -10.64
C TYR A 12 3.64 33.87 -10.85
N LEU A 13 3.06 33.81 -12.05
CA LEU A 13 1.91 32.91 -12.33
C LEU A 13 2.32 31.49 -12.73
N LEU A 14 3.62 31.24 -12.95
CA LEU A 14 4.12 29.92 -13.39
C LEU A 14 4.67 29.05 -12.25
N MET A 15 4.62 29.52 -10.99
CA MET A 15 5.04 28.77 -9.80
C MET A 15 3.89 28.21 -8.96
N ILE A 16 2.65 28.22 -9.47
CA ILE A 16 1.55 27.42 -8.92
C ILE A 16 1.59 26.06 -9.63
N GLY A 17 2.77 25.44 -9.60
CA GLY A 17 3.03 24.16 -10.17
C GLY A 17 2.97 23.09 -9.10
N LEU A 18 2.02 22.18 -9.26
CA LEU A 18 2.16 20.78 -8.84
C LEU A 18 2.32 20.54 -7.32
N LEU A 19 1.31 20.89 -6.55
CA LEU A 19 0.95 20.08 -5.40
C LEU A 19 0.46 18.73 -5.96
N SER A 20 1.39 17.93 -6.47
CA SER A 20 1.17 16.51 -6.66
C SER A 20 0.78 15.96 -5.30
N CYS A 21 -0.44 15.49 -5.18
CA CYS A 21 -0.88 14.78 -4.00
C CYS A 21 -0.10 13.45 -4.03
N GLU A 22 1.13 13.47 -3.52
CA GLU A 22 1.98 12.29 -3.48
C GLU A 22 1.26 11.18 -2.71
N THR A 23 0.94 10.11 -3.41
CA THR A 23 0.28 8.93 -2.84
C THR A 23 1.28 7.82 -2.51
N ILE A 24 2.58 8.07 -2.79
CA ILE A 24 3.69 7.13 -2.61
C ILE A 24 4.88 7.89 -1.98
N PRO A 25 5.68 7.27 -1.10
CA PRO A 25 6.84 7.93 -0.49
C PRO A 25 7.92 8.27 -1.54
N PRO A 26 8.70 9.34 -1.33
CA PRO A 26 9.87 9.62 -2.15
C PRO A 26 10.83 8.42 -2.19
N GLY A 27 11.35 8.09 -3.38
CA GLY A 27 12.23 6.94 -3.60
C GLY A 27 11.52 5.61 -3.83
N ALA A 28 10.25 5.50 -3.48
CA ALA A 28 9.45 4.32 -3.82
C ALA A 28 8.89 4.45 -5.25
N VAL A 29 8.89 3.33 -5.98
CA VAL A 29 8.33 3.23 -7.33
C VAL A 29 7.35 2.07 -7.37
N ALA A 30 6.10 2.35 -7.77
CA ALA A 30 5.10 1.30 -7.95
C ALA A 30 5.44 0.42 -9.16
N VAL A 31 5.15 -0.87 -9.05
CA VAL A 31 5.42 -1.84 -10.12
C VAL A 31 4.63 -1.52 -11.38
N SER A 32 5.25 -1.70 -12.54
CA SER A 32 4.64 -1.63 -13.87
C SER A 32 5.39 -2.59 -14.80
N PRO A 33 4.71 -3.45 -15.59
CA PRO A 33 3.25 -3.60 -15.63
C PRO A 33 2.68 -4.29 -14.38
N PHE A 34 1.49 -3.89 -13.99
CA PHE A 34 0.73 -4.49 -12.89
C PHE A 34 -0.54 -5.16 -13.43
N TYR A 35 -0.72 -6.45 -13.15
CA TYR A 35 -1.86 -7.23 -13.61
C TYR A 35 -2.85 -7.43 -12.47
N LYS A 36 -3.89 -6.58 -12.40
CA LYS A 36 -4.88 -6.59 -11.33
C LYS A 36 -5.51 -7.97 -11.09
N ASP A 37 -5.85 -8.68 -12.16
CA ASP A 37 -6.52 -9.98 -12.07
C ASP A 37 -5.67 -11.05 -11.38
N LYS A 38 -4.33 -10.96 -11.52
CA LYS A 38 -3.40 -11.82 -10.79
C LYS A 38 -3.27 -11.42 -9.32
N TYR A 39 -3.54 -10.13 -9.01
CA TYR A 39 -3.44 -9.61 -7.64
C TYR A 39 -4.68 -9.90 -6.79
N LEU A 40 -5.85 -10.09 -7.40
CA LEU A 40 -7.09 -10.43 -6.70
C LEU A 40 -6.98 -11.72 -5.88
N GLY A 41 -7.93 -11.93 -4.96
CA GLY A 41 -7.98 -13.05 -4.04
C GLY A 41 -7.34 -12.76 -2.69
N LYS A 42 -7.06 -13.82 -1.93
CA LYS A 42 -6.56 -13.76 -0.54
C LYS A 42 -5.04 -13.59 -0.50
N TRP A 43 -4.61 -12.73 0.41
CA TRP A 43 -3.22 -12.52 0.82
C TRP A 43 -3.10 -12.63 2.33
N TYR A 44 -2.04 -13.28 2.80
CA TYR A 44 -1.63 -13.28 4.20
C TYR A 44 -0.65 -12.14 4.44
N GLU A 45 -0.83 -11.40 5.51
CA GLU A 45 0.11 -10.38 5.93
C GLU A 45 1.24 -11.03 6.73
N ILE A 46 2.44 -11.07 6.17
CA ILE A 46 3.62 -11.69 6.80
C ILE A 46 4.28 -10.75 7.79
N ALA A 47 4.36 -9.46 7.41
CA ALA A 47 4.90 -8.42 8.29
C ALA A 47 4.29 -7.06 7.95
N ARG A 48 4.29 -6.16 8.93
CA ARG A 48 3.90 -4.76 8.77
C ARG A 48 4.69 -3.83 9.67
N LEU A 49 4.79 -2.57 9.33
CA LEU A 49 5.08 -1.53 10.32
C LEU A 49 3.85 -1.34 11.22
N ASP A 50 4.07 -1.23 12.54
CA ASP A 50 2.97 -1.16 13.49
C ASP A 50 2.22 0.17 13.38
N PHE A 51 0.93 0.10 13.11
CA PHE A 51 0.05 1.25 13.13
C PHE A 51 -1.27 0.94 13.86
N ARG A 52 -1.92 1.99 14.34
CA ARG A 52 -2.98 1.91 15.37
C ARG A 52 -4.15 0.99 15.03
N PHE A 53 -4.50 0.82 13.74
CA PHE A 53 -5.68 0.05 13.33
C PHE A 53 -5.44 -1.46 13.28
N GLU A 54 -4.18 -1.90 13.16
CA GLU A 54 -3.80 -3.32 13.11
C GLU A 54 -3.00 -3.76 14.35
N ARG A 55 -2.80 -2.82 15.29
CA ARG A 55 -2.05 -3.11 16.52
C ARG A 55 -2.69 -4.24 17.31
N GLY A 56 -1.86 -5.22 17.68
CA GLY A 56 -2.28 -6.40 18.44
C GLY A 56 -3.07 -7.43 17.62
N LEU A 57 -3.18 -7.27 16.29
CA LEU A 57 -3.79 -8.27 15.43
C LEU A 57 -2.77 -9.32 14.98
N SER A 58 -3.16 -10.58 15.04
CA SER A 58 -2.52 -11.74 14.41
C SER A 58 -3.45 -12.37 13.39
N ASN A 59 -2.95 -13.33 12.62
CA ASN A 59 -3.72 -14.03 11.59
C ASN A 59 -4.39 -13.06 10.60
N THR A 60 -3.66 -11.98 10.27
CA THR A 60 -4.18 -10.91 9.40
C THR A 60 -4.13 -11.32 7.94
N THR A 61 -5.25 -11.09 7.26
CA THR A 61 -5.41 -11.35 5.83
C THR A 61 -6.08 -10.18 5.14
N ALA A 62 -5.79 -10.00 3.85
CA ALA A 62 -6.49 -9.09 2.97
C ALA A 62 -7.04 -9.86 1.78
N GLU A 63 -8.30 -9.67 1.46
CA GLU A 63 -8.96 -10.30 0.31
C GLU A 63 -9.46 -9.24 -0.64
N TYR A 64 -9.07 -9.37 -1.92
CA TYR A 64 -9.40 -8.43 -2.98
C TYR A 64 -10.31 -9.07 -4.01
N SER A 65 -11.41 -8.40 -4.35
CA SER A 65 -12.34 -8.83 -5.39
C SER A 65 -12.90 -7.63 -6.16
N MET A 66 -13.35 -7.85 -7.39
CA MET A 66 -13.95 -6.78 -8.20
C MET A 66 -15.38 -6.48 -7.74
N ASN A 67 -15.72 -5.20 -7.61
CA ASN A 67 -17.09 -4.72 -7.50
C ASN A 67 -17.66 -4.51 -8.92
N GLU A 68 -18.99 -4.57 -9.06
CA GLU A 68 -19.70 -4.30 -10.33
C GLU A 68 -19.38 -2.92 -10.93
N ASN A 69 -19.07 -1.94 -10.09
CA ASN A 69 -18.75 -0.57 -10.50
C ASN A 69 -17.26 -0.37 -10.88
N GLY A 70 -16.50 -1.45 -11.05
CA GLY A 70 -15.07 -1.40 -11.44
C GLY A 70 -14.09 -1.05 -10.34
N THR A 71 -14.55 -0.80 -9.11
CA THR A 71 -13.65 -0.66 -7.96
C THR A 71 -13.27 -2.03 -7.40
N ILE A 72 -12.21 -2.09 -6.59
CA ILE A 72 -11.77 -3.30 -5.91
C ILE A 72 -12.34 -3.28 -4.49
N LYS A 73 -13.11 -4.31 -4.13
CA LYS A 73 -13.51 -4.59 -2.74
C LYS A 73 -12.29 -5.11 -1.99
N VAL A 74 -12.06 -4.61 -0.80
CA VAL A 74 -10.99 -5.04 0.11
C VAL A 74 -11.63 -5.50 1.41
N VAL A 75 -11.36 -6.73 1.82
CA VAL A 75 -11.79 -7.26 3.12
C VAL A 75 -10.56 -7.63 3.91
N ASN A 76 -10.28 -6.86 4.97
CA ASN A 76 -9.20 -7.18 5.91
C ASN A 76 -9.78 -7.92 7.10
N ARG A 77 -9.12 -9.02 7.49
CA ARG A 77 -9.48 -9.83 8.68
C ARG A 77 -8.25 -9.96 9.58
N GLY A 78 -8.50 -10.15 10.86
CA GLY A 78 -7.46 -10.42 11.84
C GLY A 78 -8.05 -10.96 13.13
N TYR A 79 -7.21 -11.49 14.01
CA TYR A 79 -7.57 -11.93 15.34
C TYR A 79 -6.94 -11.02 16.39
N ASN A 80 -7.77 -10.48 17.29
CA ASN A 80 -7.30 -9.70 18.42
C ASN A 80 -7.22 -10.61 19.67
N ALA A 81 -6.01 -10.95 20.09
CA ALA A 81 -5.78 -11.86 21.20
C ALA A 81 -6.25 -11.27 22.54
N GLU A 82 -6.16 -9.95 22.75
CA GLU A 82 -6.60 -9.28 23.98
C GLU A 82 -8.12 -9.35 24.15
N LYS A 83 -8.85 -9.25 23.03
CA LYS A 83 -10.32 -9.29 23.01
C LYS A 83 -10.87 -10.70 22.81
N GLY A 84 -10.01 -11.68 22.47
CA GLY A 84 -10.42 -13.04 22.16
C GLY A 84 -11.38 -13.12 20.94
N SER A 85 -11.30 -12.19 20.00
CA SER A 85 -12.28 -12.06 18.92
C SER A 85 -11.64 -11.78 17.56
N ARG A 86 -12.33 -12.21 16.50
CA ARG A 86 -12.01 -11.85 15.13
C ARG A 86 -12.45 -10.41 14.82
N SER A 87 -11.70 -9.74 13.99
CA SER A 87 -11.98 -8.41 13.45
C SER A 87 -12.08 -8.51 11.93
N GLU A 88 -13.07 -7.87 11.36
CA GLU A 88 -13.22 -7.74 9.92
C GLU A 88 -13.57 -6.29 9.58
N VAL A 89 -12.95 -5.76 8.55
CA VAL A 89 -13.30 -4.45 7.98
C VAL A 89 -13.33 -4.54 6.46
N THR A 90 -14.40 -3.99 5.87
CA THR A 90 -14.56 -3.93 4.42
C THR A 90 -14.31 -2.51 3.93
N GLY A 91 -13.50 -2.39 2.90
CA GLY A 91 -13.18 -1.16 2.21
C GLY A 91 -13.27 -1.30 0.71
N LYS A 92 -12.89 -0.24 0.02
CA LYS A 92 -12.78 -0.20 -1.43
C LYS A 92 -11.48 0.44 -1.86
N ALA A 93 -10.87 -0.09 -2.90
CA ALA A 93 -9.70 0.49 -3.53
C ALA A 93 -10.00 0.87 -4.98
N LYS A 94 -9.23 1.83 -5.49
CA LYS A 94 -9.24 2.22 -6.90
C LYS A 94 -7.85 2.66 -7.32
N PHE A 95 -7.55 2.52 -8.59
CA PHE A 95 -6.28 2.95 -9.14
C PHE A 95 -6.11 4.48 -9.07
N VAL A 96 -4.86 4.90 -8.95
CA VAL A 96 -4.44 6.29 -9.10
C VAL A 96 -3.73 6.40 -10.45
N GLY A 97 -4.43 6.85 -11.46
CA GLY A 97 -3.92 6.88 -12.84
C GLY A 97 -4.18 5.58 -13.60
N ALA A 98 -3.18 5.09 -14.32
CA ALA A 98 -3.29 3.91 -15.17
C ALA A 98 -3.45 2.62 -14.36
N GLU A 99 -4.28 1.68 -14.85
CA GLU A 99 -4.57 0.43 -14.14
C GLU A 99 -3.46 -0.62 -14.25
N ASP A 100 -2.50 -0.39 -15.13
CA ASP A 100 -1.31 -1.22 -15.29
C ASP A 100 -0.12 -0.76 -14.42
N VAL A 101 -0.38 0.16 -13.47
CA VAL A 101 0.57 0.60 -12.44
C VAL A 101 0.04 0.20 -11.08
N GLY A 102 0.87 -0.43 -10.26
CA GLY A 102 0.52 -0.89 -8.90
C GLY A 102 0.29 0.24 -7.89
N MET A 103 -0.30 1.34 -8.33
CA MET A 103 -0.59 2.53 -7.53
C MET A 103 -2.08 2.67 -7.30
N LEU A 104 -2.53 2.42 -6.08
CA LEU A 104 -3.92 2.46 -5.68
C LEU A 104 -4.12 3.41 -4.49
N LYS A 105 -5.38 3.69 -4.21
CA LYS A 105 -5.82 4.29 -2.94
C LYS A 105 -6.98 3.49 -2.37
N VAL A 106 -6.95 3.27 -1.06
CA VAL A 106 -7.93 2.46 -0.33
C VAL A 106 -8.69 3.31 0.68
N SER A 107 -9.98 3.04 0.84
CA SER A 107 -10.85 3.66 1.83
C SER A 107 -11.64 2.59 2.58
N PHE A 108 -11.51 2.59 3.90
CA PHE A 108 -12.34 1.81 4.83
C PHE A 108 -13.41 2.68 5.47
N PHE A 109 -13.19 3.99 5.52
CA PHE A 109 -14.10 4.98 6.12
C PHE A 109 -14.20 6.15 5.15
N GLY A 110 -15.15 6.09 4.21
CA GLY A 110 -15.34 7.17 3.23
C GLY A 110 -15.71 8.49 3.89
N PRO A 111 -15.29 9.63 3.33
CA PRO A 111 -14.70 9.82 1.99
C PRO A 111 -13.15 9.76 1.97
N PHE A 112 -12.49 9.37 3.05
CA PHE A 112 -11.03 9.42 3.20
C PHE A 112 -10.35 8.22 2.52
N TYR A 113 -9.30 8.51 1.75
CA TYR A 113 -8.48 7.52 1.07
C TYR A 113 -7.04 7.58 1.55
N ALA A 114 -6.42 6.41 1.75
CA ALA A 114 -5.00 6.24 2.00
C ALA A 114 -4.30 5.68 0.76
N GLY A 115 -3.02 6.02 0.56
CA GLY A 115 -2.20 5.43 -0.49
C GLY A 115 -1.97 3.93 -0.23
N TYR A 116 -1.97 3.16 -1.31
CA TYR A 116 -1.67 1.72 -1.32
C TYR A 116 -0.89 1.42 -2.60
N ASN A 117 0.41 1.20 -2.47
CA ASN A 117 1.30 1.09 -3.60
C ASN A 117 2.05 -0.24 -3.53
N VAL A 118 1.90 -1.07 -4.55
CA VAL A 118 2.69 -2.30 -4.71
C VAL A 118 4.03 -1.89 -5.30
N ILE A 119 5.10 -1.99 -4.52
CA ILE A 119 6.45 -1.54 -4.89
C ILE A 119 7.40 -2.68 -5.23
N ALA A 120 7.01 -3.92 -4.92
CA ALA A 120 7.61 -5.14 -5.48
C ALA A 120 6.55 -6.23 -5.54
N ILE A 121 6.66 -7.10 -6.53
CA ILE A 121 5.85 -8.31 -6.69
C ILE A 121 6.66 -9.33 -7.49
N ASP A 122 6.55 -10.61 -7.14
CA ASP A 122 7.18 -11.67 -7.93
C ASP A 122 6.38 -11.98 -9.21
N GLU A 123 7.01 -12.62 -10.19
CA GLU A 123 6.41 -12.92 -11.50
C GLU A 123 5.12 -13.78 -11.42
N ASN A 124 5.04 -14.62 -10.38
CA ASN A 124 3.91 -15.51 -10.14
C ASN A 124 2.82 -14.89 -9.24
N TYR A 125 3.00 -13.63 -8.80
CA TYR A 125 2.06 -12.93 -7.91
C TYR A 125 1.80 -13.69 -6.59
N ARG A 126 2.86 -14.29 -6.03
CA ARG A 126 2.81 -15.01 -4.75
C ARG A 126 3.24 -14.17 -3.56
N TYR A 127 4.10 -13.19 -3.78
CA TYR A 127 4.68 -12.32 -2.76
C TYR A 127 4.60 -10.87 -3.21
N ALA A 128 4.25 -9.95 -2.30
CA ALA A 128 4.19 -8.53 -2.59
C ALA A 128 4.78 -7.69 -1.45
N LEU A 129 5.49 -6.62 -1.82
CA LEU A 129 5.88 -5.55 -0.92
C LEU A 129 5.00 -4.33 -1.22
N VAL A 130 4.30 -3.86 -0.21
CA VAL A 130 3.31 -2.79 -0.34
C VAL A 130 3.64 -1.66 0.60
N CYS A 131 3.49 -0.41 0.16
CA CYS A 131 3.64 0.75 1.04
C CYS A 131 2.45 1.71 0.95
N GLY A 132 2.24 2.47 2.01
CA GLY A 132 1.30 3.59 2.04
C GLY A 132 1.89 4.85 1.40
N LYS A 133 1.36 6.01 1.77
CA LYS A 133 1.81 7.31 1.27
C LYS A 133 3.09 7.85 1.94
N SER A 134 3.52 7.25 3.07
CA SER A 134 4.69 7.67 3.84
C SER A 134 5.48 6.45 4.32
N LEU A 135 6.67 6.67 4.85
CA LEU A 135 7.54 5.64 5.42
C LEU A 135 7.01 4.99 6.71
N ASP A 136 5.84 5.39 7.18
CA ASP A 136 5.19 4.80 8.36
C ASP A 136 4.35 3.56 8.03
N TYR A 137 4.11 3.28 6.73
CA TYR A 137 3.22 2.21 6.29
C TYR A 137 3.93 1.29 5.30
N LEU A 138 4.17 0.06 5.73
CA LEU A 138 4.78 -0.99 4.92
C LEU A 138 4.18 -2.33 5.30
N TRP A 139 3.91 -3.16 4.29
CA TRP A 139 3.44 -4.54 4.44
C TRP A 139 4.21 -5.48 3.54
N ILE A 140 4.51 -6.66 4.05
CA ILE A 140 4.95 -7.81 3.27
C ILE A 140 3.79 -8.79 3.22
N LEU A 141 3.35 -9.13 2.02
CA LEU A 141 2.22 -10.01 1.77
C LEU A 141 2.67 -11.28 1.08
N SER A 142 1.98 -12.39 1.37
CA SER A 142 2.19 -13.69 0.73
C SER A 142 0.86 -14.38 0.44
N ARG A 143 0.84 -15.25 -0.58
CA ARG A 143 -0.30 -16.16 -0.82
C ARG A 143 -0.34 -17.32 0.17
N GLU A 144 0.72 -17.49 0.94
CA GLU A 144 0.86 -18.53 1.96
C GLU A 144 1.14 -17.89 3.33
N VAL A 145 0.99 -18.65 4.39
CA VAL A 145 1.26 -18.20 5.78
C VAL A 145 2.75 -17.98 6.06
N THR A 146 3.61 -18.26 5.09
CA THR A 146 5.07 -18.12 5.16
C THR A 146 5.60 -17.37 3.93
N ILE A 147 6.86 -16.98 4.00
CA ILE A 147 7.60 -16.36 2.88
C ILE A 147 9.01 -16.99 2.82
N PRO A 148 9.55 -17.31 1.62
CA PRO A 148 10.93 -17.77 1.48
C PRO A 148 11.94 -16.72 1.96
N ASP A 149 13.02 -17.18 2.58
CA ASP A 149 14.05 -16.29 3.15
C ASP A 149 14.70 -15.38 2.09
N GLU A 150 14.88 -15.85 0.86
CA GLU A 150 15.42 -15.05 -0.25
C GLU A 150 14.50 -13.90 -0.64
N ILE A 151 13.17 -14.13 -0.71
CA ILE A 151 12.19 -13.09 -1.02
C ILE A 151 12.12 -12.10 0.14
N LYS A 152 12.07 -12.61 1.38
CA LYS A 152 12.11 -11.80 2.60
C LYS A 152 13.33 -10.87 2.60
N ALA A 153 14.54 -11.41 2.37
CA ALA A 153 15.76 -10.63 2.34
C ALA A 153 15.75 -9.55 1.25
N SER A 154 15.28 -9.90 0.05
CA SER A 154 15.14 -8.97 -1.07
C SER A 154 14.17 -7.82 -0.75
N TYR A 155 13.02 -8.12 -0.14
CA TYR A 155 12.04 -7.11 0.22
C TYR A 155 12.50 -6.20 1.35
N LEU A 156 13.17 -6.75 2.36
CA LEU A 156 13.77 -5.96 3.43
C LEU A 156 14.83 -5.01 2.89
N LYS A 157 15.74 -5.50 2.05
CA LYS A 157 16.75 -4.67 1.40
C LYS A 157 16.14 -3.52 0.60
N LYS A 158 15.14 -3.83 -0.25
CA LYS A 158 14.44 -2.81 -1.04
C LYS A 158 13.76 -1.76 -0.14
N ALA A 159 13.12 -2.18 0.93
CA ALA A 159 12.49 -1.28 1.88
C ALA A 159 13.51 -0.36 2.58
N GLU A 160 14.66 -0.90 2.99
CA GLU A 160 15.75 -0.14 3.61
C GLU A 160 16.35 0.90 2.65
N GLU A 161 16.56 0.54 1.39
CA GLU A 161 17.05 1.46 0.35
C GLU A 161 16.10 2.65 0.12
N ILE A 162 14.79 2.48 0.32
CA ILE A 162 13.78 3.54 0.27
C ILE A 162 13.78 4.38 1.55
N GLY A 163 14.25 3.81 2.67
CA GLY A 163 14.31 4.48 3.98
C GLY A 163 13.30 3.99 5.02
N PHE A 164 12.62 2.86 4.77
CA PHE A 164 11.74 2.24 5.77
C PHE A 164 12.55 1.67 6.94
N LYS A 165 11.99 1.78 8.15
CA LYS A 165 12.58 1.21 9.38
C LYS A 165 12.24 -0.28 9.50
N THR A 166 12.91 -1.14 8.73
CA THR A 166 12.62 -2.58 8.67
C THR A 166 12.80 -3.30 10.00
N GLY A 167 13.71 -2.82 10.87
CA GLY A 167 13.88 -3.35 12.22
C GLY A 167 12.68 -3.13 13.16
N ALA A 168 11.72 -2.29 12.76
CA ALA A 168 10.46 -2.04 13.49
C ALA A 168 9.28 -2.87 12.97
N LEU A 169 9.51 -3.77 12.00
CA LEU A 169 8.46 -4.64 11.47
C LEU A 169 7.94 -5.60 12.53
N VAL A 170 6.62 -5.67 12.64
CA VAL A 170 5.91 -6.70 13.39
C VAL A 170 5.71 -7.90 12.45
N TRP A 171 6.26 -9.04 12.80
CA TRP A 171 6.05 -10.31 12.09
C TRP A 171 4.76 -10.94 12.60
N VAL A 172 3.85 -11.20 11.68
CA VAL A 172 2.49 -11.66 12.00
C VAL A 172 2.46 -13.17 12.17
N SER A 173 1.91 -13.63 13.29
CA SER A 173 1.66 -15.05 13.52
C SER A 173 0.41 -15.51 12.77
N HIS A 174 0.49 -16.71 12.14
CA HIS A 174 -0.60 -17.40 11.46
C HIS A 174 -0.76 -18.81 12.05
N ASP A 175 -1.29 -18.87 13.27
CA ASP A 175 -1.44 -20.09 14.09
C ASP A 175 -2.89 -20.54 14.25
N ARG A 176 -3.83 -19.87 13.55
CA ARG A 176 -5.27 -20.19 13.60
C ARG A 176 -5.79 -20.40 12.19
N GLU A 177 -6.60 -21.42 12.04
CA GLU A 177 -7.41 -21.63 10.83
C GLU A 177 -8.58 -20.63 10.78
N ASP A 178 -8.96 -20.19 9.58
CA ASP A 178 -10.09 -19.27 9.32
C ASP A 178 -11.46 -19.93 9.61
#